data_b5217407b98efc60116222c892f92ec3
#
_entry.id   b5217407b98efc60116222c892f92ec3
#
_cell.length_a   1.000
_cell.length_b   1.000
_cell.length_c   1.000
_cell.angle_alpha   90.00
_cell.angle_beta   90.00
_cell.angle_gamma   90.00
#
_symmetry.space_group_name_H-M   'P 1'
#
loop_
_entity.id
_entity.type
_entity.pdbx_description
1 polymer ?
#
loop_
_entity_poly.entity_id
_entity_poly.type
_entity_poly.pdbx_seq_one_letter_code
_entity_poly.pdbx_strand_id
1 'polypeptide(L)'
;MKITNAMYLISSSKLRKARQNYQNVLPYFTRMRDTISRVVPHLPDEPEHPFFHERDLENPKRAYIVLTADKGMAGAYNQNLLKFLREHADQNDRFYVIGQVGYRALFRKDPRLVEDFHYGATAPTLQRARDITVDAIDDFKSGKLDEIYIVYTKIQNALTSEPVMERLLPLDRAHLTPAPKGLGDPRGEVEMFPDAWTVFEQTAPIYMHGMIFGAMTESFCAEQSARMTAM
;
A
#
# COMPACT_ATOMS: atom_id res chain seq x y z
N MET A 1 -0.63 8.10 -35.76
CA MET A 1 -0.52 9.45 -35.14
C MET A 1 -1.76 9.91 -34.38
N LYS A 2 -2.99 9.94 -34.94
CA LYS A 2 -4.17 10.49 -34.20
C LYS A 2 -4.57 9.68 -32.93
N ILE A 3 -4.50 8.35 -32.96
CA ILE A 3 -4.88 7.48 -31.82
C ILE A 3 -3.86 7.62 -30.67
N THR A 4 -2.57 7.60 -30.97
CA THR A 4 -1.49 7.73 -29.98
C THR A 4 -1.58 9.07 -29.25
N ASN A 5 -1.83 10.16 -30.00
CA ASN A 5 -1.99 11.50 -29.41
C ASN A 5 -3.23 11.58 -28.49
N ALA A 6 -4.36 10.96 -28.89
CA ALA A 6 -5.54 10.88 -28.04
C ALA A 6 -5.28 10.10 -26.74
N MET A 7 -4.58 8.97 -26.83
CA MET A 7 -4.20 8.17 -25.66
C MET A 7 -3.24 8.92 -24.74
N TYR A 8 -2.26 9.66 -25.28
CA TYR A 8 -1.38 10.54 -24.52
C TYR A 8 -2.19 11.58 -23.72
N LEU A 9 -3.10 12.29 -24.38
CA LEU A 9 -3.95 13.31 -23.74
C LEU A 9 -4.83 12.73 -22.63
N ILE A 10 -5.41 11.53 -22.85
CA ILE A 10 -6.20 10.82 -21.84
C ILE A 10 -5.33 10.44 -20.64
N SER A 11 -4.14 9.88 -20.85
CA SER A 11 -3.22 9.49 -19.79
C SER A 11 -2.74 10.72 -19.00
N SER A 12 -2.40 11.82 -19.68
CA SER A 12 -2.02 13.09 -19.05
C SER A 12 -3.16 13.66 -18.18
N SER A 13 -4.41 13.61 -18.67
CA SER A 13 -5.57 14.05 -17.90
C SER A 13 -5.79 13.19 -16.64
N LYS A 14 -5.70 11.85 -16.79
CA LYS A 14 -5.83 10.91 -15.67
C LYS A 14 -4.74 11.11 -14.63
N LEU A 15 -3.50 11.30 -15.05
CA LEU A 15 -2.37 11.58 -14.17
C LEU A 15 -2.61 12.84 -13.32
N ARG A 16 -3.03 13.94 -13.94
CA ARG A 16 -3.34 15.19 -13.23
C ARG A 16 -4.46 15.01 -12.22
N LYS A 17 -5.56 14.36 -12.63
CA LYS A 17 -6.70 14.11 -11.75
C LYS A 17 -6.32 13.23 -10.56
N ALA A 18 -5.54 12.18 -10.77
CA ALA A 18 -5.09 11.29 -9.70
C ALA A 18 -4.20 12.04 -8.69
N ARG A 19 -3.23 12.83 -9.17
CA ARG A 19 -2.37 13.66 -8.31
C ARG A 19 -3.19 14.67 -7.49
N GLN A 20 -4.15 15.36 -8.12
CA GLN A 20 -5.00 16.30 -7.43
C GLN A 20 -5.84 15.62 -6.34
N ASN A 21 -6.45 14.47 -6.64
CA ASN A 21 -7.21 13.71 -5.67
C ASN A 21 -6.35 13.29 -4.48
N TYR A 22 -5.12 12.82 -4.73
CA TYR A 22 -4.18 12.44 -3.68
C TYR A 22 -3.81 13.63 -2.79
N GLN A 23 -3.47 14.77 -3.40
CA GLN A 23 -3.14 16.00 -2.67
C GLN A 23 -4.28 16.47 -1.77
N ASN A 24 -5.53 16.29 -2.21
CA ASN A 24 -6.70 16.67 -1.42
C ASN A 24 -6.88 15.81 -0.15
N VAL A 25 -6.48 14.54 -0.18
CA VAL A 25 -6.64 13.62 0.95
C VAL A 25 -5.36 13.43 1.78
N LEU A 26 -4.21 13.79 1.25
CA LEU A 26 -2.91 13.66 1.91
C LEU A 26 -2.87 14.31 3.30
N PRO A 27 -3.43 15.53 3.54
CA PRO A 27 -3.44 16.14 4.86
C PRO A 27 -4.19 15.30 5.90
N TYR A 28 -5.25 14.59 5.49
CA TYR A 28 -5.98 13.69 6.38
C TYR A 28 -5.10 12.51 6.83
N PHE A 29 -4.44 11.83 5.91
CA PHE A 29 -3.57 10.70 6.24
C PHE A 29 -2.33 11.13 7.03
N THR A 30 -1.77 12.31 6.73
CA THR A 30 -0.68 12.88 7.53
C THR A 30 -1.11 13.08 8.98
N ARG A 31 -2.29 13.66 9.20
CA ARG A 31 -2.85 13.82 10.56
C ARG A 31 -3.12 12.49 11.25
N MET A 32 -3.61 11.49 10.53
CA MET A 32 -3.82 10.15 11.10
C MET A 32 -2.50 9.51 11.53
N ARG A 33 -1.45 9.60 10.71
CA ARG A 33 -0.11 9.17 11.09
C ARG A 33 0.41 9.90 12.32
N ASP A 34 0.25 11.22 12.36
CA ASP A 34 0.67 12.03 13.51
C ASP A 34 -0.13 11.66 14.78
N THR A 35 -1.42 11.34 14.62
CA THR A 35 -2.24 10.86 15.75
C THR A 35 -1.73 9.51 16.26
N ILE A 36 -1.52 8.53 15.37
CA ILE A 36 -0.99 7.22 15.75
C ILE A 36 0.38 7.34 16.40
N SER A 37 1.28 8.18 15.87
CA SER A 37 2.60 8.36 16.44
C SER A 37 2.56 8.93 17.86
N ARG A 38 1.48 9.62 18.23
CA ARG A 38 1.25 10.11 19.61
C ARG A 38 0.63 9.05 20.52
N VAL A 39 -0.08 8.09 19.97
CA VAL A 39 -0.71 6.98 20.72
C VAL A 39 0.29 5.88 21.04
N VAL A 40 1.15 5.53 20.08
CA VAL A 40 2.09 4.41 20.17
C VAL A 40 2.97 4.41 21.44
N PRO A 41 3.51 5.53 21.93
CA PRO A 41 4.29 5.58 23.17
C PRO A 41 3.51 5.22 24.44
N HIS A 42 2.19 5.27 24.38
CA HIS A 42 1.31 4.95 25.52
C HIS A 42 0.74 3.54 25.49
N LEU A 43 1.08 2.76 24.43
CA LEU A 43 0.72 1.34 24.38
C LEU A 43 1.61 0.55 25.32
N PRO A 44 1.07 -0.44 26.04
CA PRO A 44 1.88 -1.34 26.86
C PRO A 44 2.88 -2.12 25.99
N ASP A 45 4.00 -2.47 26.60
CA ASP A 45 4.97 -3.36 25.94
C ASP A 45 4.49 -4.82 25.99
N GLU A 46 3.79 -5.19 27.07
CA GLU A 46 3.16 -6.52 27.22
C GLU A 46 1.75 -6.40 27.82
N PRO A 47 0.75 -7.08 27.20
CA PRO A 47 0.84 -7.77 25.93
C PRO A 47 1.07 -6.80 24.78
N GLU A 48 1.92 -7.18 23.81
CA GLU A 48 2.14 -6.39 22.62
C GLU A 48 0.88 -6.37 21.73
N HIS A 49 0.59 -5.21 21.14
CA HIS A 49 -0.57 -5.11 20.25
C HIS A 49 -0.37 -5.99 19.01
N PRO A 50 -1.38 -6.79 18.58
CA PRO A 50 -1.25 -7.74 17.46
C PRO A 50 -0.66 -7.13 16.17
N PHE A 51 -0.92 -5.84 15.92
CA PHE A 51 -0.38 -5.17 14.72
C PHE A 51 1.12 -4.89 14.75
N PHE A 52 1.78 -5.01 15.90
CA PHE A 52 3.23 -4.89 16.02
C PHE A 52 3.93 -6.25 16.19
N HIS A 53 3.15 -7.28 16.53
CA HIS A 53 3.71 -8.57 16.88
C HIS A 53 4.40 -9.23 15.68
N GLU A 54 5.73 -9.25 15.74
CA GLU A 54 6.56 -10.00 14.79
C GLU A 54 6.61 -11.45 15.24
N ARG A 55 6.10 -12.34 14.41
CA ARG A 55 6.18 -13.79 14.67
C ARG A 55 7.55 -14.27 14.23
N ASP A 56 8.33 -14.76 15.18
CA ASP A 56 9.63 -15.39 14.89
C ASP A 56 9.39 -16.81 14.32
N LEU A 57 9.18 -16.88 13.02
CA LEU A 57 8.89 -18.10 12.29
C LEU A 57 9.97 -18.36 11.25
N GLU A 58 10.48 -19.61 11.19
CA GLU A 58 11.41 -20.00 10.13
C GLU A 58 10.83 -19.84 8.73
N ASN A 59 9.51 -19.96 8.58
CA ASN A 59 8.79 -19.86 7.32
C ASN A 59 7.48 -19.04 7.50
N PRO A 60 7.54 -17.71 7.59
CA PRO A 60 6.37 -16.88 7.74
C PRO A 60 5.48 -16.94 6.48
N LYS A 61 4.17 -16.93 6.68
CA LYS A 61 3.16 -16.87 5.60
C LYS A 61 3.04 -15.42 5.15
N ARG A 62 3.70 -15.06 4.06
CA ARG A 62 3.70 -13.71 3.52
C ARG A 62 2.63 -13.53 2.45
N ALA A 63 2.02 -12.37 2.46
CA ALA A 63 1.15 -11.89 1.39
C ALA A 63 1.73 -10.65 0.72
N TYR A 64 1.65 -10.61 -0.60
CA TYR A 64 2.04 -9.46 -1.41
C TYR A 64 0.80 -8.90 -2.10
N ILE A 65 0.41 -7.68 -1.75
CA ILE A 65 -0.62 -6.90 -2.46
C ILE A 65 0.08 -6.23 -3.63
N VAL A 66 -0.12 -6.75 -4.84
CA VAL A 66 0.65 -6.38 -6.04
C VAL A 66 -0.17 -5.45 -6.93
N LEU A 67 0.29 -4.21 -7.13
CA LEU A 67 -0.43 -3.18 -7.86
C LEU A 67 0.00 -3.13 -9.33
N THR A 68 -0.68 -3.88 -10.20
CA THR A 68 -0.45 -3.87 -11.64
C THR A 68 -1.50 -3.04 -12.39
N ALA A 69 -1.35 -2.86 -13.70
CA ALA A 69 -2.30 -2.14 -14.53
C ALA A 69 -3.49 -3.01 -14.97
N ASP A 70 -4.62 -2.37 -15.31
CA ASP A 70 -5.75 -3.05 -15.98
C ASP A 70 -5.53 -3.22 -17.47
N LYS A 71 -4.72 -2.37 -18.09
CA LYS A 71 -4.51 -2.34 -19.54
C LYS A 71 -3.02 -2.36 -19.89
N GLY A 72 -2.67 -2.96 -21.01
CA GLY A 72 -1.33 -2.90 -21.58
C GLY A 72 -0.91 -1.51 -22.09
N MET A 73 0.10 -1.49 -22.93
CA MET A 73 0.69 -0.28 -23.54
C MET A 73 1.29 0.72 -22.54
N ALA A 74 1.79 0.22 -21.42
CA ALA A 74 2.52 0.99 -20.42
C ALA A 74 4.02 0.62 -20.40
N GLY A 75 4.59 0.36 -21.57
CA GLY A 75 6.00 -0.06 -21.67
C GLY A 75 6.33 -1.26 -20.79
N ALA A 76 7.45 -1.20 -20.09
CA ALA A 76 7.93 -2.26 -19.20
C ALA A 76 7.30 -2.24 -17.79
N TYR A 77 6.37 -1.33 -17.49
CA TYR A 77 5.78 -1.13 -16.16
C TYR A 77 5.37 -2.44 -15.47
N ASN A 78 4.46 -3.21 -16.09
CA ASN A 78 3.98 -4.46 -15.49
C ASN A 78 5.06 -5.55 -15.45
N GLN A 79 5.92 -5.63 -16.48
CA GLN A 79 6.97 -6.64 -16.54
C GLN A 79 8.02 -6.45 -15.46
N ASN A 80 8.44 -5.19 -15.22
CA ASN A 80 9.40 -4.87 -14.16
C ASN A 80 8.84 -5.21 -12.79
N LEU A 81 7.57 -4.88 -12.53
CA LEU A 81 6.91 -5.19 -11.27
C LEU A 81 6.79 -6.70 -11.03
N LEU A 82 6.35 -7.46 -12.03
CA LEU A 82 6.22 -8.92 -11.91
C LEU A 82 7.58 -9.63 -11.83
N LYS A 83 8.62 -9.07 -12.45
CA LYS A 83 10.00 -9.56 -12.30
C LYS A 83 10.47 -9.34 -10.85
N PHE A 84 10.33 -8.12 -10.36
CA PHE A 84 10.67 -7.76 -8.98
C PHE A 84 9.96 -8.65 -7.95
N LEU A 85 8.66 -8.89 -8.13
CA LEU A 85 7.89 -9.79 -7.27
C LEU A 85 8.49 -11.21 -7.22
N ARG A 86 8.85 -11.78 -8.39
CA ARG A 86 9.43 -13.13 -8.45
C ARG A 86 10.81 -13.24 -7.84
N GLU A 87 11.58 -12.16 -7.84
CA GLU A 87 12.94 -12.11 -7.25
C GLU A 87 12.90 -12.04 -5.72
N HIS A 88 11.78 -11.61 -5.12
CA HIS A 88 11.66 -11.40 -3.68
C HIS A 88 10.69 -12.37 -2.98
N ALA A 89 9.88 -13.10 -3.75
CA ALA A 89 8.85 -13.95 -3.20
C ALA A 89 9.27 -15.42 -3.15
N ASP A 90 8.95 -16.07 -2.03
CA ASP A 90 9.19 -17.49 -1.76
C ASP A 90 8.02 -18.38 -2.25
N GLN A 91 8.20 -19.71 -2.17
CA GLN A 91 7.21 -20.68 -2.66
C GLN A 91 5.91 -20.69 -1.85
N ASN A 92 5.96 -20.34 -0.56
CA ASN A 92 4.83 -20.37 0.36
C ASN A 92 4.05 -19.06 0.41
N ASP A 93 4.51 -18.04 -0.30
CA ASP A 93 3.90 -16.72 -0.30
C ASP A 93 2.57 -16.69 -1.05
N ARG A 94 1.76 -15.66 -0.82
CA ARG A 94 0.47 -15.43 -1.47
C ARG A 94 0.46 -14.12 -2.23
N PHE A 95 -0.11 -14.11 -3.43
CA PHE A 95 -0.20 -12.93 -4.29
C PHE A 95 -1.64 -12.44 -4.41
N TYR A 96 -1.91 -11.29 -3.85
CA TYR A 96 -3.15 -10.53 -3.94
C TYR A 96 -3.01 -9.48 -5.03
N VAL A 97 -3.39 -9.81 -6.26
CA VAL A 97 -3.07 -8.99 -7.42
C VAL A 97 -4.20 -8.04 -7.78
N ILE A 98 -3.90 -6.76 -7.80
CA ILE A 98 -4.75 -5.69 -8.28
C ILE A 98 -4.34 -5.37 -9.73
N GLY A 99 -5.34 -5.31 -10.62
CA GLY A 99 -5.12 -5.05 -12.04
C GLY A 99 -5.10 -6.31 -12.91
N GLN A 100 -5.79 -6.19 -14.04
CA GLN A 100 -6.05 -7.31 -14.95
C GLN A 100 -4.79 -7.85 -15.64
N VAL A 101 -3.77 -7.01 -15.87
CA VAL A 101 -2.55 -7.44 -16.56
C VAL A 101 -1.76 -8.41 -15.70
N GLY A 102 -1.55 -8.08 -14.43
CA GLY A 102 -0.86 -8.96 -13.50
C GLY A 102 -1.64 -10.24 -13.21
N TYR A 103 -2.95 -10.09 -12.97
CA TYR A 103 -3.81 -11.24 -12.75
C TYR A 103 -3.71 -12.26 -13.89
N ARG A 104 -3.90 -11.84 -15.15
CA ARG A 104 -3.80 -12.72 -16.32
C ARG A 104 -2.41 -13.31 -16.53
N ALA A 105 -1.36 -12.60 -16.12
CA ALA A 105 0.00 -13.08 -16.22
C ALA A 105 0.30 -14.25 -15.27
N LEU A 106 -0.37 -14.29 -14.11
CA LEU A 106 -0.18 -15.30 -13.06
C LEU A 106 -1.26 -16.39 -13.06
N PHE A 107 -2.48 -16.06 -13.50
CA PHE A 107 -3.62 -16.98 -13.49
C PHE A 107 -3.30 -18.31 -14.15
N ARG A 108 -3.57 -19.41 -13.46
CA ARG A 108 -3.26 -20.80 -13.85
C ARG A 108 -1.79 -21.10 -14.12
N LYS A 109 -0.88 -20.19 -13.80
CA LYS A 109 0.57 -20.36 -14.01
C LYS A 109 1.35 -20.29 -12.70
N ASP A 110 0.85 -19.57 -11.72
CA ASP A 110 1.48 -19.41 -10.43
C ASP A 110 0.49 -19.80 -9.31
N PRO A 111 0.76 -20.88 -8.57
CA PRO A 111 -0.15 -21.36 -7.52
C PRO A 111 -0.26 -20.42 -6.31
N ARG A 112 0.61 -19.42 -6.22
CA ARG A 112 0.59 -18.42 -5.14
C ARG A 112 -0.48 -17.35 -5.35
N LEU A 113 -1.05 -17.24 -6.56
CA LEU A 113 -2.13 -16.29 -6.85
C LEU A 113 -3.39 -16.64 -6.06
N VAL A 114 -3.94 -15.66 -5.35
CA VAL A 114 -5.25 -15.74 -4.72
C VAL A 114 -6.31 -15.40 -5.77
N GLU A 115 -6.96 -16.43 -6.32
CA GLU A 115 -7.84 -16.27 -7.49
C GLU A 115 -9.12 -15.50 -7.18
N ASP A 116 -9.63 -15.59 -5.94
CA ASP A 116 -10.86 -14.91 -5.50
C ASP A 116 -10.64 -13.41 -5.19
N PHE A 117 -9.38 -12.96 -5.15
CA PHE A 117 -9.05 -11.56 -4.92
C PHE A 117 -9.08 -10.78 -6.24
N HIS A 118 -10.17 -10.08 -6.50
CA HIS A 118 -10.45 -9.48 -7.80
C HIS A 118 -10.70 -7.99 -7.71
N TYR A 119 -9.64 -7.19 -7.74
CA TYR A 119 -9.73 -5.73 -7.78
C TYR A 119 -9.10 -5.16 -9.06
N GLY A 120 -9.82 -4.25 -9.72
CA GLY A 120 -9.27 -3.50 -10.85
C GLY A 120 -8.36 -2.36 -10.39
N ALA A 121 -7.38 -2.01 -11.21
CA ALA A 121 -6.45 -0.91 -10.99
C ALA A 121 -6.95 0.44 -11.58
N THR A 122 -8.20 0.51 -12.03
CA THR A 122 -8.80 1.79 -12.46
C THR A 122 -8.79 2.78 -11.31
N ALA A 123 -8.79 4.07 -11.64
CA ALA A 123 -8.59 5.22 -10.74
C ALA A 123 -8.71 4.91 -9.24
N PRO A 124 -7.68 5.14 -8.44
CA PRO A 124 -7.66 4.82 -7.02
C PRO A 124 -8.83 5.48 -6.29
N THR A 125 -9.50 4.73 -5.41
CA THR A 125 -10.55 5.24 -4.54
C THR A 125 -10.30 4.83 -3.09
N LEU A 126 -10.69 5.70 -2.16
CA LEU A 126 -10.60 5.40 -0.72
C LEU A 126 -11.41 4.15 -0.34
N GLN A 127 -12.58 3.96 -0.96
CA GLN A 127 -13.40 2.79 -0.70
C GLN A 127 -12.67 1.49 -1.05
N ARG A 128 -12.02 1.43 -2.22
CA ARG A 128 -11.24 0.24 -2.61
C ARG A 128 -10.05 -0.01 -1.70
N ALA A 129 -9.33 1.05 -1.32
CA ALA A 129 -8.23 0.92 -0.36
C ALA A 129 -8.73 0.37 0.99
N ARG A 130 -9.90 0.81 1.43
CA ARG A 130 -10.55 0.29 2.64
C ARG A 130 -10.89 -1.20 2.51
N ASP A 131 -11.56 -1.60 1.44
CA ASP A 131 -11.98 -2.98 1.23
C ASP A 131 -10.75 -3.91 1.25
N ILE A 132 -9.68 -3.56 0.53
CA ILE A 132 -8.42 -4.31 0.53
C ILE A 132 -7.79 -4.37 1.93
N THR A 133 -7.83 -3.27 2.68
CA THR A 133 -7.26 -3.24 4.03
C THR A 133 -8.03 -4.12 4.99
N VAL A 134 -9.36 -4.13 4.91
CA VAL A 134 -10.20 -4.99 5.77
C VAL A 134 -9.86 -6.46 5.54
N ASP A 135 -9.83 -6.91 4.27
CA ASP A 135 -9.47 -8.28 3.92
C ASP A 135 -8.07 -8.66 4.45
N ALA A 136 -7.10 -7.75 4.29
CA ALA A 136 -5.72 -7.95 4.75
C ALA A 136 -5.62 -8.06 6.29
N ILE A 137 -6.31 -7.18 7.02
CA ILE A 137 -6.32 -7.19 8.49
C ILE A 137 -6.99 -8.45 9.03
N ASP A 138 -8.09 -8.89 8.43
CA ASP A 138 -8.82 -10.07 8.86
C ASP A 138 -7.97 -11.34 8.67
N ASP A 139 -7.27 -11.46 7.54
CA ASP A 139 -6.37 -12.58 7.29
C ASP A 139 -5.14 -12.55 8.22
N PHE A 140 -4.63 -11.37 8.57
CA PHE A 140 -3.55 -11.21 9.53
C PHE A 140 -4.01 -11.54 10.97
N LYS A 141 -5.12 -10.97 11.44
CA LYS A 141 -5.65 -11.21 12.78
C LYS A 141 -6.06 -12.69 13.00
N SER A 142 -6.56 -13.34 11.97
CA SER A 142 -6.92 -14.76 12.03
C SER A 142 -5.72 -15.73 12.00
N GLY A 143 -4.50 -15.23 11.81
CA GLY A 143 -3.29 -16.05 11.70
C GLY A 143 -3.15 -16.82 10.39
N LYS A 144 -3.93 -16.48 9.39
CA LYS A 144 -3.73 -17.00 8.03
C LYS A 144 -2.47 -16.43 7.39
N LEU A 145 -2.12 -15.18 7.73
CA LEU A 145 -0.95 -14.47 7.28
C LEU A 145 -0.13 -13.97 8.47
N ASP A 146 1.17 -13.98 8.34
CA ASP A 146 2.12 -13.51 9.35
C ASP A 146 2.71 -12.15 8.96
N GLU A 147 2.87 -11.90 7.66
CA GLU A 147 3.38 -10.65 7.12
C GLU A 147 2.60 -10.23 5.87
N ILE A 148 2.38 -8.93 5.71
CA ILE A 148 1.71 -8.37 4.53
C ILE A 148 2.55 -7.22 3.97
N TYR A 149 2.84 -7.30 2.68
CA TYR A 149 3.59 -6.29 1.93
C TYR A 149 2.76 -5.71 0.80
N ILE A 150 3.03 -4.45 0.46
CA ILE A 150 2.50 -3.81 -0.75
C ILE A 150 3.65 -3.72 -1.75
N VAL A 151 3.43 -4.25 -2.96
CA VAL A 151 4.38 -4.20 -4.07
C VAL A 151 3.80 -3.33 -5.18
N TYR A 152 4.47 -2.22 -5.45
CA TYR A 152 3.98 -1.23 -6.39
C TYR A 152 5.13 -0.48 -7.07
N THR A 153 4.83 0.33 -8.07
CA THR A 153 5.83 1.16 -8.76
C THR A 153 5.82 2.57 -8.20
N LYS A 154 6.93 2.97 -7.60
CA LYS A 154 7.16 4.29 -7.03
C LYS A 154 7.83 5.23 -8.02
N ILE A 155 7.38 6.48 -8.07
CA ILE A 155 7.99 7.52 -8.91
C ILE A 155 9.16 8.13 -8.13
N GLN A 156 10.38 7.92 -8.62
CA GLN A 156 11.60 8.49 -8.03
C GLN A 156 11.80 9.94 -8.45
N ASN A 157 11.56 10.23 -9.73
CA ASN A 157 11.64 11.56 -10.29
C ASN A 157 10.80 11.67 -11.58
N ALA A 158 10.92 12.79 -12.30
CA ALA A 158 10.13 13.02 -13.52
C ALA A 158 10.37 11.98 -14.64
N LEU A 159 11.50 11.27 -14.62
CA LEU A 159 11.93 10.36 -15.69
C LEU A 159 11.97 8.88 -15.25
N THR A 160 12.12 8.61 -13.96
CA THR A 160 12.36 7.26 -13.44
C THR A 160 11.31 6.84 -12.44
N SER A 161 10.91 5.59 -12.56
CA SER A 161 10.06 4.90 -11.61
C SER A 161 10.56 3.47 -11.42
N GLU A 162 10.48 2.95 -10.22
CA GLU A 162 10.97 1.62 -9.88
C GLU A 162 9.97 0.85 -9.03
N PRO A 163 9.93 -0.50 -9.15
CA PRO A 163 9.20 -1.34 -8.23
C PRO A 163 9.78 -1.23 -6.83
N VAL A 164 8.89 -1.12 -5.85
CA VAL A 164 9.24 -1.12 -4.43
C VAL A 164 8.32 -2.08 -3.66
N MET A 165 8.78 -2.48 -2.50
CA MET A 165 8.04 -3.29 -1.54
C MET A 165 8.04 -2.58 -0.19
N GLU A 166 6.86 -2.34 0.37
CA GLU A 166 6.68 -1.70 1.67
C GLU A 166 5.87 -2.64 2.57
N ARG A 167 6.33 -2.83 3.82
CA ARG A 167 5.62 -3.68 4.79
C ARG A 167 4.38 -2.94 5.29
N LEU A 168 3.22 -3.59 5.19
CA LEU A 168 1.95 -3.11 5.72
C LEU A 168 1.71 -3.65 7.13
N LEU A 169 1.95 -4.93 7.35
CA LEU A 169 1.82 -5.63 8.63
C LEU A 169 2.95 -6.68 8.79
N PRO A 170 3.43 -6.90 10.02
CA PRO A 170 3.21 -6.07 11.20
C PRO A 170 3.73 -4.64 11.00
N LEU A 171 3.12 -3.70 11.73
CA LEU A 171 3.55 -2.29 11.71
C LEU A 171 4.91 -2.16 12.39
N ASP A 172 5.75 -1.26 11.90
CA ASP A 172 7.00 -0.94 12.55
C ASP A 172 6.80 0.13 13.63
N ARG A 173 6.90 -0.29 14.89
CA ARG A 173 6.74 0.59 16.04
C ARG A 173 7.76 1.72 16.05
N ALA A 174 9.00 1.47 15.61
CA ALA A 174 10.04 2.48 15.57
C ALA A 174 9.71 3.60 14.56
N HIS A 175 9.16 3.26 13.41
CA HIS A 175 8.72 4.23 12.40
C HIS A 175 7.49 5.04 12.81
N LEU A 176 6.69 4.53 13.74
CA LEU A 176 5.50 5.21 14.25
C LEU A 176 5.76 5.99 15.55
N THR A 177 6.91 5.78 16.19
CA THR A 177 7.27 6.55 17.39
C THR A 177 7.73 7.95 16.97
N PRO A 178 7.16 9.02 17.54
CA PRO A 178 7.58 10.38 17.20
C PRO A 178 8.98 10.66 17.71
N ALA A 179 9.70 11.56 17.02
CA ALA A 179 10.96 12.07 17.55
C ALA A 179 10.75 12.65 18.98
N PRO A 180 11.74 12.54 19.87
CA PRO A 180 11.64 13.09 21.23
C PRO A 180 11.20 14.56 21.21
N LYS A 181 10.34 14.95 22.14
CA LYS A 181 9.89 16.35 22.27
C LYS A 181 11.09 17.24 22.56
N GLY A 182 11.32 18.25 21.72
CA GLY A 182 12.27 19.33 22.01
C GLY A 182 11.67 20.37 22.97
N LEU A 183 12.53 21.21 23.54
CA LEU A 183 12.07 22.37 24.35
C LEU A 183 11.19 23.28 23.48
N GLY A 184 9.96 23.53 23.94
CA GLY A 184 9.00 24.39 23.22
C GLY A 184 8.13 23.65 22.16
N ASP A 185 8.12 22.34 22.17
CA ASP A 185 7.24 21.55 21.31
C ASP A 185 5.76 21.83 21.63
N PRO A 186 4.96 22.33 20.66
CA PRO A 186 3.57 22.69 20.88
C PRO A 186 2.65 21.46 21.05
N ARG A 187 3.18 20.24 20.96
CA ARG A 187 2.40 19.02 21.21
C ARG A 187 2.05 18.92 22.68
N GLY A 188 0.83 19.26 23.03
CA GLY A 188 0.28 19.12 24.40
C GLY A 188 0.25 17.65 24.86
N GLU A 189 -0.08 17.45 26.13
CA GLU A 189 -0.44 16.13 26.65
C GLU A 189 -1.67 15.61 25.91
N VAL A 190 -1.68 14.30 25.64
CA VAL A 190 -2.77 13.64 24.92
C VAL A 190 -3.57 12.83 25.92
N GLU A 191 -4.82 13.19 26.10
CA GLU A 191 -5.78 12.34 26.80
C GLU A 191 -6.37 11.35 25.82
N MET A 192 -6.38 10.07 26.19
CA MET A 192 -6.90 8.98 25.36
C MET A 192 -8.12 8.37 26.05
N PHE A 193 -9.22 8.36 25.33
CA PHE A 193 -10.46 7.81 25.86
C PHE A 193 -11.00 6.67 24.97
N PRO A 194 -11.33 5.50 25.50
CA PRO A 194 -11.18 5.12 26.92
C PRO A 194 -9.73 4.85 27.34
N ASP A 195 -8.87 4.42 26.43
CA ASP A 195 -7.46 4.05 26.65
C ASP A 195 -6.67 4.04 25.32
N ALA A 196 -5.34 3.99 25.42
CA ALA A 196 -4.44 4.03 24.26
C ALA A 196 -4.65 2.82 23.32
N TRP A 197 -4.91 1.64 23.87
CA TRP A 197 -5.13 0.42 23.07
C TRP A 197 -6.36 0.55 22.17
N THR A 198 -7.49 0.94 22.75
CA THR A 198 -8.74 1.15 22.01
C THR A 198 -8.59 2.22 20.93
N VAL A 199 -7.95 3.34 21.26
CA VAL A 199 -7.69 4.42 20.29
C VAL A 199 -6.79 3.93 19.16
N PHE A 200 -5.75 3.18 19.46
CA PHE A 200 -4.86 2.60 18.44
C PHE A 200 -5.60 1.59 17.57
N GLU A 201 -6.38 0.69 18.13
CA GLU A 201 -7.12 -0.33 17.38
C GLU A 201 -8.12 0.29 16.38
N GLN A 202 -8.69 1.46 16.71
CA GLN A 202 -9.59 2.19 15.81
C GLN A 202 -8.85 3.03 14.75
N THR A 203 -7.67 3.54 15.08
CA THR A 203 -6.94 4.46 14.19
C THR A 203 -5.94 3.77 13.26
N ALA A 204 -5.33 2.67 13.67
CA ALA A 204 -4.36 1.92 12.87
C ALA A 204 -4.93 1.43 11.52
N PRO A 205 -6.18 0.89 11.43
CA PRO A 205 -6.78 0.55 10.15
C PRO A 205 -6.87 1.76 9.20
N ILE A 206 -7.21 2.94 9.73
CA ILE A 206 -7.31 4.16 8.91
C ILE A 206 -5.94 4.58 8.36
N TYR A 207 -4.89 4.43 9.15
CA TYR A 207 -3.53 4.65 8.69
C TYR A 207 -3.14 3.68 7.56
N MET A 208 -3.44 2.38 7.72
CA MET A 208 -3.21 1.37 6.70
C MET A 208 -4.00 1.63 5.41
N HIS A 209 -5.26 2.12 5.51
CA HIS A 209 -6.02 2.60 4.35
C HIS A 209 -5.24 3.69 3.60
N GLY A 210 -4.60 4.61 4.33
CA GLY A 210 -3.79 5.67 3.78
C GLY A 210 -2.56 5.14 3.04
N MET A 211 -1.88 4.15 3.60
CA MET A 211 -0.72 3.50 2.96
C MET A 211 -1.13 2.84 1.64
N ILE A 212 -2.19 2.02 1.65
CA ILE A 212 -2.70 1.34 0.44
C ILE A 212 -3.18 2.37 -0.59
N PHE A 213 -3.95 3.38 -0.18
CA PHE A 213 -4.42 4.43 -1.09
C PHE A 213 -3.27 5.22 -1.71
N GLY A 214 -2.24 5.54 -0.92
CA GLY A 214 -1.02 6.19 -1.39
C GLY A 214 -0.31 5.36 -2.45
N ALA A 215 -0.04 4.09 -2.14
CA ALA A 215 0.59 3.14 -3.06
C ALA A 215 -0.22 2.95 -4.36
N MET A 216 -1.56 2.80 -4.26
CA MET A 216 -2.45 2.72 -5.42
C MET A 216 -2.36 3.96 -6.30
N THR A 217 -2.33 5.14 -5.69
CA THR A 217 -2.27 6.41 -6.44
C THR A 217 -0.92 6.60 -7.11
N GLU A 218 0.16 6.30 -6.40
CA GLU A 218 1.51 6.42 -6.93
C GLU A 218 1.74 5.43 -8.07
N SER A 219 1.34 4.18 -7.88
CA SER A 219 1.37 3.13 -8.91
C SER A 219 0.57 3.52 -10.15
N PHE A 220 -0.64 4.06 -9.97
CA PHE A 220 -1.46 4.55 -11.07
C PHE A 220 -0.80 5.73 -11.80
N CYS A 221 -0.19 6.66 -11.08
CA CYS A 221 0.54 7.77 -11.68
C CYS A 221 1.77 7.29 -12.47
N ALA A 222 2.51 6.29 -11.94
CA ALA A 222 3.63 5.68 -12.64
C ALA A 222 3.17 4.95 -13.91
N GLU A 223 2.06 4.23 -13.86
CA GLU A 223 1.44 3.58 -15.03
C GLU A 223 1.08 4.59 -16.12
N GLN A 224 0.38 5.69 -15.75
CA GLN A 224 0.00 6.71 -16.73
C GLN A 224 1.23 7.40 -17.33
N SER A 225 2.28 7.67 -16.54
CA SER A 225 3.54 8.20 -16.99
C SER A 225 4.25 7.26 -17.97
N ALA A 226 4.38 5.99 -17.61
CA ALA A 226 4.96 4.95 -18.46
C ALA A 226 4.20 4.80 -19.79
N ARG A 227 2.87 4.91 -19.76
CA ARG A 227 2.01 4.86 -20.95
C ARG A 227 2.26 6.06 -21.84
N MET A 228 2.41 7.27 -21.29
CA MET A 228 2.73 8.49 -22.07
C MET A 228 4.09 8.38 -22.75
N THR A 229 5.08 7.80 -22.06
CA THR A 229 6.44 7.61 -22.61
C THR A 229 6.47 6.54 -23.71
N ALA A 230 5.63 5.51 -23.61
CA ALA A 230 5.56 4.40 -24.57
C ALA A 230 4.80 4.76 -25.87
N MET A 231 4.19 5.93 -25.95
CA MET A 231 3.40 6.41 -27.09
C MET A 231 4.15 7.46 -27.90
#